data_2f92560b2455088df33fcdcf43ba96cd
#
_entry.id   2f92560b2455088df33fcdcf43ba96cd
#
_cell.length_a   1.000
_cell.length_b   1.000
_cell.length_c   1.000
_cell.angle_alpha   90.00
_cell.angle_beta   90.00
_cell.angle_gamma   90.00
#
_symmetry.space_group_name_H-M   'P 1'
#
loop_
_entity.id
_entity.type
_entity.pdbx_description
1 polymer ?
#
loop_
_entity_poly.entity_id
_entity_poly.type
_entity_poly.pdbx_seq_one_letter_code
_entity_poly.pdbx_strand_id
1 'polypeptide(L)'
;MRLKMAKIQQKTKSSILIKRALRRPFLQTLLEMTMMKTKVMSLAGLALLAGCSTTEQVADPSTAQAQAAEIAYNDLRDGKYEEFLSYLDPKLQQYFQENQKTMKKFSHSIPEGEYKSKTLMVKTFVEKSGQPSEYKVSYEIAYPNNLVQYDVSFDKPNGSSKIQNFYIRVYGE
;
A
#
# COMPACT_ATOMS: atom_id res chain seq x y z
N MET A 1 -21.44 39.24 -6.72
CA MET A 1 -20.45 38.69 -7.66
C MET A 1 -18.99 39.19 -7.45
N ARG A 2 -18.74 40.16 -6.58
CA ARG A 2 -17.38 40.75 -6.33
C ARG A 2 -16.55 40.06 -5.25
N LEU A 3 -17.10 39.20 -4.40
CA LEU A 3 -16.35 38.54 -3.28
C LEU A 3 -15.62 37.24 -3.66
N LYS A 4 -15.94 36.63 -4.81
CA LYS A 4 -15.26 35.39 -5.24
C LYS A 4 -13.93 35.64 -5.98
N MET A 5 -13.72 36.82 -6.53
CA MET A 5 -12.44 37.14 -7.22
C MET A 5 -11.28 37.47 -6.29
N ALA A 6 -11.55 38.00 -5.09
CA ALA A 6 -10.50 38.36 -4.14
C ALA A 6 -9.78 37.12 -3.52
N LYS A 7 -10.48 35.98 -3.37
CA LYS A 7 -9.88 34.76 -2.80
C LYS A 7 -8.96 34.00 -3.77
N ILE A 8 -9.11 34.18 -5.06
CA ILE A 8 -8.28 33.50 -6.07
C ILE A 8 -6.93 34.23 -6.21
N GLN A 9 -6.90 35.54 -6.07
CA GLN A 9 -5.68 36.33 -6.15
C GLN A 9 -4.73 36.13 -4.96
N GLN A 10 -5.25 35.82 -3.76
CA GLN A 10 -4.39 35.57 -2.59
C GLN A 10 -3.70 34.20 -2.65
N LYS A 11 -4.32 33.18 -3.27
CA LYS A 11 -3.75 31.82 -3.37
C LYS A 11 -2.57 31.74 -4.35
N THR A 12 -2.57 32.58 -5.39
CA THR A 12 -1.46 32.64 -6.37
C THR A 12 -0.25 33.41 -5.88
N LYS A 13 -0.43 34.45 -5.04
CA LYS A 13 0.72 35.20 -4.47
C LYS A 13 1.50 34.41 -3.43
N SER A 14 0.85 33.56 -2.64
CA SER A 14 1.52 32.73 -1.62
C SER A 14 2.38 31.62 -2.24
N SER A 15 1.98 31.07 -3.39
CA SER A 15 2.70 30.00 -4.07
C SER A 15 3.99 30.45 -4.77
N ILE A 16 4.07 31.73 -5.15
CA ILE A 16 5.24 32.30 -5.86
C ILE A 16 6.33 32.72 -4.87
N LEU A 17 5.97 33.12 -3.65
CA LEU A 17 6.94 33.52 -2.61
C LEU A 17 7.71 32.32 -2.03
N ILE A 18 7.08 31.16 -1.92
CA ILE A 18 7.73 29.95 -1.38
C ILE A 18 8.77 29.38 -2.37
N LYS A 19 8.57 29.55 -3.67
CA LYS A 19 9.54 29.08 -4.69
C LYS A 19 10.80 29.94 -4.83
N ARG A 20 10.82 31.16 -4.31
CA ARG A 20 12.01 32.05 -4.35
C ARG A 20 12.93 31.91 -3.14
N ALA A 21 12.45 31.39 -2.01
CA ALA A 21 13.24 31.23 -0.79
C ALA A 21 14.15 29.98 -0.78
N LEU A 22 13.94 29.01 -1.67
CA LEU A 22 14.66 27.73 -1.68
C LEU A 22 15.80 27.63 -2.71
N ARG A 23 16.15 28.74 -3.40
CA ARG A 23 17.16 28.69 -4.48
C ARG A 23 18.50 29.33 -4.18
N ARG A 24 18.80 29.78 -2.97
CA ARG A 24 20.02 30.53 -2.70
C ARG A 24 21.09 29.99 -1.71
N PRO A 25 20.91 28.94 -0.92
CA PRO A 25 22.03 28.46 -0.12
C PRO A 25 22.81 27.27 -0.70
N PHE A 26 22.37 26.67 -1.83
CA PHE A 26 23.01 25.42 -2.32
C PHE A 26 24.18 25.62 -3.30
N LEU A 27 24.41 26.84 -3.76
CA LEU A 27 25.50 27.12 -4.73
C LEU A 27 26.77 27.73 -4.10
N GLN A 28 26.74 28.08 -2.81
CA GLN A 28 27.92 28.70 -2.16
C GLN A 28 28.80 27.72 -1.37
N THR A 29 28.31 26.50 -1.10
CA THR A 29 29.09 25.46 -0.37
C THR A 29 29.97 24.60 -1.26
N LEU A 30 29.90 24.74 -2.57
CA LEU A 30 30.68 23.93 -3.54
C LEU A 30 31.99 24.61 -4.01
N LEU A 31 32.26 25.83 -3.58
CA LEU A 31 33.43 26.59 -4.07
C LEU A 31 34.56 26.74 -3.04
N GLU A 32 34.41 26.23 -1.83
CA GLU A 32 35.47 26.35 -0.80
C GLU A 32 36.22 25.05 -0.45
N MET A 33 36.03 23.96 -1.21
CA MET A 33 36.73 22.68 -0.96
C MET A 33 37.83 22.34 -1.97
N THR A 34 38.39 23.35 -2.63
CA THR A 34 39.56 23.13 -3.50
C THR A 34 40.73 24.03 -3.12
N MET A 35 41.25 23.92 -1.91
CA MET A 35 42.64 24.31 -1.59
C MET A 35 42.99 23.91 -0.16
N MET A 36 43.45 22.69 0.02
CA MET A 36 44.50 22.38 0.98
C MET A 36 45.20 21.07 0.55
N LYS A 37 46.27 21.26 -0.21
CA LYS A 37 47.32 20.25 -0.32
C LYS A 37 48.04 20.21 1.03
N THR A 38 48.17 19.04 1.65
CA THR A 38 49.44 18.51 2.16
C THR A 38 49.23 17.14 2.78
N LYS A 39 49.95 16.20 2.21
CA LYS A 39 50.61 15.03 2.79
C LYS A 39 50.28 14.68 4.24
N VAL A 40 49.70 13.46 4.47
CA VAL A 40 50.24 12.46 5.39
C VAL A 40 49.80 11.09 4.92
N MET A 41 50.79 10.26 4.65
CA MET A 41 50.68 8.81 4.50
C MET A 41 50.21 8.20 5.83
N SER A 42 49.14 7.46 5.85
CA SER A 42 48.91 6.45 6.87
C SER A 42 48.01 5.35 6.31
N LEU A 43 48.64 4.23 6.15
CA LEU A 43 48.11 2.90 5.95
C LEU A 43 47.24 2.54 7.13
N ALA A 44 45.98 2.22 6.96
CA ALA A 44 45.27 1.26 7.84
C ALA A 44 43.79 1.11 7.41
N GLY A 45 43.41 -0.08 7.13
CA GLY A 45 42.06 -0.59 7.45
C GLY A 45 40.96 -0.34 6.45
N LEU A 46 40.96 -1.08 5.36
CA LEU A 46 39.76 -1.39 4.58
C LEU A 46 38.83 -2.24 5.45
N ALA A 47 38.10 -1.62 6.38
CA ALA A 47 36.97 -2.25 7.04
C ALA A 47 35.85 -2.30 6.01
N LEU A 48 35.72 -3.41 5.32
CA LEU A 48 34.52 -3.81 4.59
C LEU A 48 33.39 -3.92 5.61
N LEU A 49 32.65 -2.81 5.81
CA LEU A 49 31.35 -2.83 6.40
C LEU A 49 30.42 -3.55 5.39
N ALA A 50 30.48 -4.87 5.38
CA ALA A 50 29.41 -5.69 4.87
C ALA A 50 28.21 -5.44 5.78
N GLY A 51 27.48 -4.35 5.50
CA GLY A 51 26.15 -4.11 6.03
C GLY A 51 25.25 -5.18 5.46
N CYS A 52 25.19 -6.35 6.11
CA CYS A 52 24.08 -7.26 5.94
C CYS A 52 22.83 -6.50 6.44
N SER A 53 22.16 -5.78 5.55
CA SER A 53 20.76 -5.44 5.76
C SER A 53 20.01 -6.77 5.71
N THR A 54 19.80 -7.39 6.86
CA THR A 54 18.81 -8.45 7.01
C THR A 54 17.47 -7.83 6.72
N THR A 55 17.02 -7.91 5.48
CA THR A 55 15.63 -7.62 5.13
C THR A 55 14.83 -8.70 5.85
N GLU A 56 14.21 -8.35 6.96
CA GLU A 56 13.33 -9.26 7.70
C GLU A 56 12.22 -9.67 6.74
N GLN A 57 12.26 -10.93 6.32
CA GLN A 57 11.32 -11.43 5.32
C GLN A 57 9.95 -11.57 5.99
N VAL A 58 8.98 -10.79 5.55
CA VAL A 58 7.61 -10.87 6.05
C VAL A 58 7.09 -12.30 5.86
N ALA A 59 6.59 -12.91 6.93
CA ALA A 59 6.08 -14.27 6.91
C ALA A 59 4.90 -14.42 5.93
N ASP A 60 4.71 -15.64 5.40
CA ASP A 60 3.54 -15.96 4.58
C ASP A 60 2.25 -15.88 5.42
N PRO A 61 1.08 -15.64 4.79
CA PRO A 61 -0.17 -15.73 5.49
C PRO A 61 -0.36 -17.13 6.06
N SER A 62 -0.91 -17.23 7.27
CA SER A 62 -1.29 -18.53 7.83
C SER A 62 -2.31 -19.22 6.92
N THR A 63 -2.40 -20.54 7.03
CA THR A 63 -3.41 -21.31 6.29
C THR A 63 -4.83 -20.75 6.48
N ALA A 64 -5.16 -20.34 7.71
CA ALA A 64 -6.46 -19.73 8.02
C ALA A 64 -6.66 -18.37 7.33
N GLN A 65 -5.62 -17.53 7.27
CA GLN A 65 -5.67 -16.24 6.58
C GLN A 65 -5.77 -16.44 5.05
N ALA A 66 -4.99 -17.35 4.49
CA ALA A 66 -5.04 -17.66 3.06
C ALA A 66 -6.40 -18.23 2.63
N GLN A 67 -6.98 -19.13 3.43
CA GLN A 67 -8.33 -19.65 3.20
C GLN A 67 -9.40 -18.58 3.34
N ALA A 68 -9.34 -17.74 4.37
CA ALA A 68 -10.29 -16.64 4.55
C ALA A 68 -10.26 -15.67 3.36
N ALA A 69 -9.07 -15.31 2.88
CA ALA A 69 -8.92 -14.47 1.70
C ALA A 69 -9.54 -15.10 0.44
N GLU A 70 -9.32 -16.40 0.24
CA GLU A 70 -9.83 -17.12 -0.93
C GLU A 70 -11.35 -17.27 -0.90
N ILE A 71 -11.89 -17.73 0.22
CA ILE A 71 -13.34 -17.94 0.35
C ILE A 71 -14.07 -16.60 0.26
N ALA A 72 -13.59 -15.56 0.96
CA ALA A 72 -14.19 -14.24 0.89
C ALA A 72 -14.18 -13.66 -0.54
N TYR A 73 -13.10 -13.86 -1.31
CA TYR A 73 -13.06 -13.46 -2.71
C TYR A 73 -14.10 -14.18 -3.55
N ASN A 74 -14.19 -15.51 -3.41
CA ASN A 74 -15.16 -16.32 -4.16
C ASN A 74 -16.59 -15.99 -3.78
N ASP A 75 -16.89 -15.84 -2.49
CA ASP A 75 -18.23 -15.49 -2.02
C ASP A 75 -18.68 -14.11 -2.50
N LEU A 76 -17.75 -13.12 -2.52
CA LEU A 76 -18.03 -11.81 -3.07
C LEU A 76 -18.30 -11.86 -4.58
N ARG A 77 -17.46 -12.61 -5.34
CA ARG A 77 -17.65 -12.84 -6.79
C ARG A 77 -19.02 -13.48 -7.08
N ASP A 78 -19.37 -14.50 -6.33
CA ASP A 78 -20.54 -15.32 -6.54
C ASP A 78 -21.83 -14.70 -5.94
N GLY A 79 -21.74 -13.49 -5.36
CA GLY A 79 -22.87 -12.77 -4.76
C GLY A 79 -23.37 -13.36 -3.44
N LYS A 80 -22.58 -14.22 -2.79
CA LYS A 80 -22.84 -14.79 -1.46
C LYS A 80 -22.46 -13.80 -0.37
N TYR A 81 -23.24 -12.73 -0.28
CA TYR A 81 -22.86 -11.57 0.53
C TYR A 81 -22.84 -11.84 2.02
N GLU A 82 -23.73 -12.69 2.54
CA GLU A 82 -23.77 -13.02 3.97
C GLU A 82 -22.54 -13.83 4.37
N GLU A 83 -22.14 -14.81 3.56
CA GLU A 83 -20.95 -15.60 3.75
C GLU A 83 -19.69 -14.72 3.67
N PHE A 84 -19.59 -13.86 2.66
CA PHE A 84 -18.52 -12.88 2.52
C PHE A 84 -18.37 -12.01 3.78
N LEU A 85 -19.48 -11.43 4.27
CA LEU A 85 -19.49 -10.59 5.47
C LEU A 85 -18.96 -11.33 6.70
N SER A 86 -19.15 -12.64 6.80
CA SER A 86 -18.68 -13.45 7.92
C SER A 86 -17.15 -13.50 8.05
N TYR A 87 -16.40 -13.27 6.97
CA TYR A 87 -14.93 -13.24 6.95
C TYR A 87 -14.35 -11.87 7.33
N LEU A 88 -15.16 -10.83 7.35
CA LEU A 88 -14.71 -9.48 7.65
C LEU A 88 -14.58 -9.25 9.16
N ASP A 89 -13.75 -8.30 9.55
CA ASP A 89 -13.75 -7.81 10.91
C ASP A 89 -15.05 -7.04 11.21
N PRO A 90 -15.43 -6.85 12.49
CA PRO A 90 -16.71 -6.23 12.83
C PRO A 90 -16.90 -4.84 12.22
N LYS A 91 -15.84 -4.05 12.12
CA LYS A 91 -15.90 -2.67 11.59
C LYS A 91 -16.15 -2.67 10.08
N LEU A 92 -15.43 -3.50 9.34
CA LEU A 92 -15.59 -3.61 7.89
C LEU A 92 -16.93 -4.28 7.55
N GLN A 93 -17.35 -5.28 8.34
CA GLN A 93 -18.66 -5.93 8.22
C GLN A 93 -19.80 -4.92 8.37
N GLN A 94 -19.78 -4.11 9.43
CA GLN A 94 -20.78 -3.05 9.64
C GLN A 94 -20.80 -2.07 8.47
N TYR A 95 -19.63 -1.62 8.00
CA TYR A 95 -19.54 -0.72 6.86
C TYR A 95 -20.28 -1.26 5.63
N PHE A 96 -20.11 -2.54 5.28
CA PHE A 96 -20.78 -3.13 4.10
C PHE A 96 -22.25 -3.46 4.34
N GLN A 97 -22.66 -3.77 5.56
CA GLN A 97 -24.08 -3.90 5.91
C GLN A 97 -24.82 -2.58 5.68
N GLU A 98 -24.20 -1.44 6.04
CA GLU A 98 -24.75 -0.11 5.82
C GLU A 98 -24.61 0.35 4.35
N ASN A 99 -23.63 -0.17 3.62
CA ASN A 99 -23.27 0.24 2.26
C ASN A 99 -23.37 -0.90 1.23
N GLN A 100 -24.47 -1.61 1.21
CA GLN A 100 -24.66 -2.79 0.34
C GLN A 100 -24.45 -2.50 -1.16
N LYS A 101 -24.78 -1.28 -1.64
CA LYS A 101 -24.53 -0.88 -3.03
C LYS A 101 -23.05 -0.90 -3.37
N THR A 102 -22.18 -0.51 -2.43
CA THR A 102 -20.73 -0.54 -2.61
C THR A 102 -20.24 -1.98 -2.70
N MET A 103 -20.72 -2.87 -1.84
CA MET A 103 -20.38 -4.29 -1.88
C MET A 103 -20.79 -4.93 -3.21
N LYS A 104 -22.02 -4.70 -3.69
CA LYS A 104 -22.51 -5.17 -4.99
C LYS A 104 -21.68 -4.62 -6.15
N LYS A 105 -21.22 -3.37 -6.06
CA LYS A 105 -20.33 -2.77 -7.08
C LYS A 105 -18.99 -3.51 -7.16
N PHE A 106 -18.40 -3.87 -6.03
CA PHE A 106 -17.18 -4.71 -6.02
C PHE A 106 -17.46 -6.08 -6.63
N SER A 107 -18.51 -6.77 -6.21
CA SER A 107 -18.92 -8.07 -6.76
C SER A 107 -19.04 -8.02 -8.29
N HIS A 108 -19.79 -7.07 -8.83
CA HIS A 108 -19.98 -6.94 -10.29
C HIS A 108 -18.72 -6.51 -11.06
N SER A 109 -17.67 -6.04 -10.38
CA SER A 109 -16.39 -5.74 -11.04
C SER A 109 -15.50 -6.95 -11.20
N ILE A 110 -15.76 -8.03 -10.47
CA ILE A 110 -14.99 -9.28 -10.57
C ILE A 110 -15.46 -10.04 -11.81
N PRO A 111 -14.54 -10.58 -12.64
CA PRO A 111 -14.94 -11.42 -13.78
C PRO A 111 -15.70 -12.66 -13.34
N GLU A 112 -16.76 -12.99 -14.06
CA GLU A 112 -17.56 -14.19 -13.82
C GLU A 112 -16.78 -15.46 -14.17
N GLY A 113 -17.17 -16.56 -13.53
CA GLY A 113 -16.61 -17.89 -13.77
C GLY A 113 -15.35 -18.19 -12.98
N GLU A 114 -14.70 -19.28 -13.33
CA GLU A 114 -13.52 -19.75 -12.61
C GLU A 114 -12.24 -19.11 -13.13
N TYR A 115 -11.35 -18.78 -12.21
CA TYR A 115 -10.01 -18.30 -12.55
C TYR A 115 -9.06 -19.49 -12.82
N LYS A 116 -8.03 -19.23 -13.63
CA LYS A 116 -7.01 -20.23 -13.99
C LYS A 116 -5.98 -20.44 -12.88
N SER A 117 -5.62 -19.36 -12.19
CA SER A 117 -4.62 -19.39 -11.12
C SER A 117 -4.78 -18.21 -10.16
N LYS A 118 -4.32 -18.43 -8.90
CA LYS A 118 -4.15 -17.41 -7.88
C LYS A 118 -2.72 -17.50 -7.36
N THR A 119 -1.98 -16.42 -7.48
CA THR A 119 -0.56 -16.35 -7.10
C THR A 119 -0.35 -15.26 -6.04
N LEU A 120 0.36 -15.60 -4.97
CA LEU A 120 0.81 -14.64 -3.96
C LEU A 120 1.94 -13.80 -4.56
N MET A 121 1.76 -12.48 -4.63
CA MET A 121 2.71 -11.56 -5.25
C MET A 121 3.55 -10.79 -4.23
N VAL A 122 2.88 -10.15 -3.28
CA VAL A 122 3.53 -9.24 -2.33
C VAL A 122 2.95 -9.42 -0.94
N LYS A 123 3.81 -9.31 0.05
CA LYS A 123 3.45 -9.24 1.47
C LYS A 123 4.10 -8.00 2.09
N THR A 124 3.35 -7.25 2.86
CA THR A 124 3.87 -6.12 3.63
C THR A 124 3.30 -6.15 5.04
N PHE A 125 4.12 -5.88 6.02
CA PHE A 125 3.69 -5.71 7.39
C PHE A 125 4.14 -4.34 7.89
N VAL A 126 3.20 -3.56 8.40
CA VAL A 126 3.45 -2.22 8.93
C VAL A 126 2.93 -2.16 10.35
N GLU A 127 3.85 -1.91 11.27
CA GLU A 127 3.55 -1.64 12.67
C GLU A 127 3.92 -0.20 12.98
N LYS A 128 2.93 0.59 13.40
CA LYS A 128 3.12 2.00 13.74
C LYS A 128 2.73 2.22 15.19
N SER A 129 3.58 2.88 15.93
CA SER A 129 3.27 3.25 17.32
C SER A 129 1.95 4.03 17.40
N GLY A 130 1.02 3.57 18.24
CA GLY A 130 -0.27 4.20 18.46
C GLY A 130 -1.33 4.00 17.36
N GLN A 131 -1.06 3.14 16.37
CA GLN A 131 -2.02 2.77 15.32
C GLN A 131 -2.14 1.24 15.24
N PRO A 132 -3.29 0.72 14.76
CA PRO A 132 -3.39 -0.71 14.45
C PRO A 132 -2.31 -1.13 13.45
N SER A 133 -1.72 -2.29 13.67
CA SER A 133 -0.83 -2.92 12.70
C SER A 133 -1.63 -3.37 11.47
N GLU A 134 -0.96 -3.40 10.33
CA GLU A 134 -1.56 -3.86 9.07
C GLU A 134 -0.62 -4.86 8.39
N TYR A 135 -1.11 -6.07 8.20
CA TYR A 135 -0.49 -7.09 7.39
C TYR A 135 -1.27 -7.22 6.07
N LYS A 136 -0.70 -6.70 4.98
CA LYS A 136 -1.32 -6.75 3.67
C LYS A 136 -0.69 -7.83 2.82
N VAL A 137 -1.54 -8.60 2.14
CA VAL A 137 -1.20 -9.67 1.21
C VAL A 137 -1.85 -9.36 -0.14
N SER A 138 -1.05 -9.36 -1.20
CA SER A 138 -1.52 -9.09 -2.56
C SER A 138 -1.48 -10.36 -3.38
N TYR A 139 -2.60 -10.70 -3.99
CA TYR A 139 -2.73 -11.81 -4.93
C TYR A 139 -2.96 -11.31 -6.35
N GLU A 140 -2.38 -12.01 -7.31
CA GLU A 140 -2.76 -11.96 -8.72
C GLU A 140 -3.64 -13.14 -9.03
N ILE A 141 -4.82 -12.87 -9.60
CA ILE A 141 -5.81 -13.89 -9.98
C ILE A 141 -6.01 -13.80 -11.49
N ALA A 142 -5.63 -14.86 -12.21
CA ALA A 142 -5.67 -14.90 -13.67
C ALA A 142 -6.97 -15.54 -14.15
N TYR A 143 -7.75 -14.79 -14.91
CA TYR A 143 -8.90 -15.24 -15.68
C TYR A 143 -8.51 -15.46 -17.15
N PRO A 144 -9.37 -16.05 -18.00
CA PRO A 144 -9.08 -16.22 -19.41
C PRO A 144 -8.67 -14.93 -20.15
N ASN A 145 -9.33 -13.81 -19.86
CA ASN A 145 -9.14 -12.52 -20.55
C ASN A 145 -8.79 -11.36 -19.60
N ASN A 146 -8.75 -11.61 -18.29
CA ASN A 146 -8.54 -10.57 -17.29
C ASN A 146 -7.49 -11.00 -16.27
N LEU A 147 -6.81 -10.02 -15.67
CA LEU A 147 -6.05 -10.17 -14.45
C LEU A 147 -6.72 -9.38 -13.35
N VAL A 148 -6.83 -9.98 -12.17
CA VAL A 148 -7.36 -9.31 -10.98
C VAL A 148 -6.26 -9.20 -9.95
N GLN A 149 -5.97 -7.97 -9.51
CA GLN A 149 -5.22 -7.73 -8.29
C GLN A 149 -6.20 -7.73 -7.12
N TYR A 150 -5.96 -8.62 -6.17
CA TYR A 150 -6.70 -8.71 -4.93
C TYR A 150 -5.77 -8.49 -3.76
N ASP A 151 -5.87 -7.32 -3.12
CA ASP A 151 -5.16 -6.99 -1.89
C ASP A 151 -6.09 -7.24 -0.70
N VAL A 152 -5.60 -7.92 0.32
CA VAL A 152 -6.35 -8.18 1.55
C VAL A 152 -5.47 -7.88 2.75
N SER A 153 -6.05 -7.24 3.78
CA SER A 153 -5.32 -6.87 4.99
C SER A 153 -5.87 -7.58 6.21
N PHE A 154 -4.94 -8.01 7.07
CA PHE A 154 -5.17 -8.61 8.38
C PHE A 154 -4.47 -7.78 9.46
N ASP A 155 -4.64 -8.13 10.73
CA ASP A 155 -3.98 -7.46 11.86
C ASP A 155 -2.45 -7.65 11.86
N LYS A 156 -2.00 -8.89 11.67
CA LYS A 156 -0.58 -9.27 11.64
C LYS A 156 -0.38 -10.63 10.98
N PRO A 157 0.86 -10.99 10.58
CA PRO A 157 1.18 -12.34 10.14
C PRO A 157 0.82 -13.36 11.24
N ASN A 158 0.19 -14.47 10.86
CA ASN A 158 -0.28 -15.50 11.79
C ASN A 158 -1.24 -15.00 12.89
N GLY A 159 -1.87 -13.84 12.69
CA GLY A 159 -2.88 -13.30 13.57
C GLY A 159 -4.28 -13.78 13.24
N SER A 160 -5.27 -12.88 13.43
CA SER A 160 -6.65 -13.15 13.08
C SER A 160 -6.81 -13.43 11.59
N SER A 161 -7.73 -14.32 11.24
CA SER A 161 -8.17 -14.53 9.85
C SER A 161 -9.29 -13.58 9.42
N LYS A 162 -9.71 -12.64 10.29
CA LYS A 162 -10.69 -11.62 9.95
C LYS A 162 -10.07 -10.54 9.08
N ILE A 163 -10.68 -10.30 7.93
CA ILE A 163 -10.23 -9.31 6.95
C ILE A 163 -10.59 -7.92 7.44
N GLN A 164 -9.58 -7.07 7.64
CA GLN A 164 -9.73 -5.69 8.08
C GLN A 164 -9.91 -4.70 6.93
N ASN A 165 -9.41 -5.06 5.76
CA ASN A 165 -9.55 -4.26 4.55
C ASN A 165 -9.31 -5.13 3.31
N PHE A 166 -9.87 -4.73 2.17
CA PHE A 166 -9.54 -5.32 0.90
C PHE A 166 -9.66 -4.31 -0.24
N TYR A 167 -8.98 -4.62 -1.34
CA TYR A 167 -9.03 -3.85 -2.57
C TYR A 167 -9.00 -4.79 -3.77
N ILE A 168 -9.82 -4.50 -4.77
CA ILE A 168 -9.90 -5.29 -6.02
C ILE A 168 -9.70 -4.36 -7.20
N ARG A 169 -8.80 -4.73 -8.09
CA ARG A 169 -8.60 -4.04 -9.37
C ARG A 169 -8.55 -5.08 -10.49
N VAL A 170 -9.35 -4.84 -11.50
CA VAL A 170 -9.42 -5.70 -12.69
C VAL A 170 -8.69 -5.03 -13.84
N TYR A 171 -7.88 -5.79 -14.55
CA TYR A 171 -7.14 -5.40 -15.74
C TYR A 171 -7.53 -6.31 -16.90
N GLY A 172 -7.57 -5.76 -18.10
CA GLY A 172 -8.04 -6.42 -19.32
C GLY A 172 -9.44 -5.96 -19.71
N GLU A 173 -9.91 -6.44 -20.84
CA GLU A 173 -11.23 -6.14 -21.39
C GLU A 173 -12.28 -7.14 -20.88
#